data_f6536047153cd20aa5826a5c6ce04e91
#
_entry.id   f6536047153cd20aa5826a5c6ce04e91
#
_cell.length_a   1.000
_cell.length_b   1.000
_cell.length_c   1.000
_cell.angle_alpha   90.00
_cell.angle_beta   90.00
_cell.angle_gamma   90.00
#
_symmetry.space_group_name_H-M   'P 1'
#
loop_
_entity.id
_entity.type
_entity.pdbx_description
1 polymer ?
#
loop_
_entity_poly.entity_id
_entity_poly.type
_entity_poly.pdbx_seq_one_letter_code
_entity_poly.pdbx_strand_id
1 'polypeptide(L)'
;MALIVQKFGGSSVKDRDRIFNVARIVANTHNAGNDVVVVVSAQGDTTDDLIAKAGEITHNPSAREMDMLLASGEQISIALLAMALNERSEEHTSELQSR
;
A
#
# COMPACT_ATOMS: atom_id res chain seq x y z
N MET A 1 -15.76 17.35 -9.06
CA MET A 1 -15.17 16.01 -9.02
C MET A 1 -13.81 16.04 -9.66
N ALA A 2 -12.80 15.64 -8.94
CA ALA A 2 -11.43 15.71 -9.41
C ALA A 2 -10.79 14.33 -9.33
N LEU A 3 -9.71 14.15 -10.08
CA LEU A 3 -8.83 12.99 -9.91
C LEU A 3 -7.69 13.41 -8.99
N ILE A 4 -7.57 12.72 -7.88
CA ILE A 4 -6.57 13.05 -6.86
C ILE A 4 -5.63 11.86 -6.71
N VAL A 5 -4.33 12.13 -6.76
CA VAL A 5 -3.32 11.12 -6.53
C VAL A 5 -2.77 11.33 -5.13
N GLN A 6 -2.87 10.30 -4.29
CA GLN A 6 -2.36 10.35 -2.92
C GLN A 6 -1.23 9.34 -2.78
N LYS A 7 -0.10 9.80 -2.27
CA LYS A 7 1.07 8.96 -2.10
C LYS A 7 1.39 8.85 -0.62
N PHE A 8 1.62 7.62 -0.16
CA PHE A 8 1.93 7.34 1.23
C PHE A 8 3.24 6.56 1.31
N GLY A 9 4.15 7.04 2.14
CA GLY A 9 5.43 6.39 2.34
C GLY A 9 5.33 5.19 3.26
N GLY A 10 6.46 4.49 3.42
CA GLY A 10 6.50 3.25 4.19
C GLY A 10 6.13 3.41 5.66
N SER A 11 6.48 4.55 6.26
CA SER A 11 6.14 4.80 7.66
C SER A 11 4.64 5.00 7.85
N SER A 12 3.93 5.43 6.81
CA SER A 12 2.48 5.65 6.88
C SER A 12 1.69 4.36 6.78
N VAL A 13 2.31 3.26 6.36
CA VAL A 13 1.64 1.96 6.17
C VAL A 13 2.32 0.85 6.95
N LYS A 14 3.13 1.19 7.95
CA LYS A 14 4.00 0.20 8.57
C LYS A 14 3.29 -0.73 9.53
N ASP A 15 2.11 -0.38 10.02
CA ASP A 15 1.38 -1.22 10.93
C ASP A 15 -0.13 -1.07 10.72
N ARG A 16 -0.89 -1.88 11.45
CA ARG A 16 -2.34 -1.94 11.33
C ARG A 16 -3.00 -0.57 11.52
N ASP A 17 -2.62 0.14 12.57
CA ASP A 17 -3.28 1.41 12.90
C ASP A 17 -3.01 2.45 11.84
N ARG A 18 -1.79 2.47 11.31
CA ARG A 18 -1.44 3.43 10.26
C ARG A 18 -2.11 3.10 8.95
N ILE A 19 -2.26 1.81 8.63
CA ILE A 19 -2.99 1.40 7.43
C ILE A 19 -4.44 1.85 7.53
N PHE A 20 -5.09 1.67 8.67
CA PHE A 20 -6.46 2.15 8.84
C PHE A 20 -6.55 3.67 8.78
N ASN A 21 -5.53 4.37 9.26
CA ASN A 21 -5.49 5.83 9.12
C ASN A 21 -5.43 6.26 7.64
N VAL A 22 -4.59 5.58 6.85
CA VAL A 22 -4.52 5.85 5.41
C VAL A 22 -5.85 5.54 4.75
N ALA A 23 -6.47 4.42 5.11
CA ALA A 23 -7.78 4.06 4.57
C ALA A 23 -8.82 5.14 4.87
N ARG A 24 -8.79 5.72 6.07
CA ARG A 24 -9.70 6.80 6.44
C ARG A 24 -9.47 8.03 5.55
N ILE A 25 -8.21 8.39 5.33
CA ILE A 25 -7.87 9.55 4.50
C ILE A 25 -8.34 9.33 3.07
N VAL A 26 -8.07 8.15 2.51
CA VAL A 26 -8.47 7.82 1.14
C VAL A 26 -10.00 7.82 1.01
N ALA A 27 -10.69 7.19 1.96
CA ALA A 27 -12.14 7.12 1.92
C ALA A 27 -12.76 8.52 2.01
N ASN A 28 -12.23 9.38 2.88
CA ASN A 28 -12.75 10.74 3.00
C ASN A 28 -12.57 11.53 1.72
N THR A 29 -11.43 11.37 1.04
CA THR A 29 -11.19 12.04 -0.23
C THR A 29 -12.17 11.56 -1.30
N HIS A 30 -12.37 10.24 -1.36
CA HIS A 30 -13.29 9.65 -2.32
C HIS A 30 -14.74 10.09 -2.04
N ASN A 31 -15.15 10.07 -0.77
CA ASN A 31 -16.52 10.41 -0.39
C ASN A 31 -16.83 11.88 -0.61
N ALA A 32 -15.81 12.71 -0.73
CA ALA A 32 -16.01 14.12 -1.09
C ALA A 32 -16.31 14.32 -2.57
N GLY A 33 -16.41 13.25 -3.34
CA GLY A 33 -16.80 13.31 -4.76
C GLY A 33 -15.62 13.21 -5.70
N ASN A 34 -14.49 12.72 -5.25
CA ASN A 34 -13.27 12.63 -6.08
C ASN A 34 -12.97 11.20 -6.47
N ASP A 35 -12.31 11.04 -7.61
CA ASP A 35 -11.65 9.78 -7.94
C ASP A 35 -10.27 9.81 -7.32
N VAL A 36 -9.84 8.70 -6.76
CA VAL A 36 -8.56 8.66 -6.03
C VAL A 36 -7.68 7.55 -6.59
N VAL A 37 -6.44 7.90 -6.90
CA VAL A 37 -5.38 6.94 -7.20
C VAL A 37 -4.44 6.95 -6.01
N VAL A 38 -4.21 5.80 -5.42
CA VAL A 38 -3.38 5.68 -4.24
C VAL A 38 -2.08 4.97 -4.59
N VAL A 39 -0.96 5.58 -4.22
CA VAL A 39 0.36 4.99 -4.40
C VAL A 39 0.95 4.77 -3.02
N VAL A 40 1.34 3.54 -2.72
CA VAL A 40 1.91 3.20 -1.41
C VAL A 40 3.27 2.55 -1.58
N SER A 41 4.15 2.80 -0.62
CA SER A 41 5.47 2.16 -0.56
C SER A 41 5.38 0.89 0.27
N ALA A 42 6.43 0.08 0.22
CA ALA A 42 6.56 -1.07 1.12
C ALA A 42 6.53 -0.60 2.57
N GLN A 43 6.07 -1.48 3.46
CA GLN A 43 5.91 -1.14 4.87
C GLN A 43 7.26 -0.93 5.55
N GLY A 44 7.39 0.21 6.25
CA GLY A 44 8.48 0.43 7.19
C GLY A 44 9.84 -0.08 6.72
N ASP A 45 10.37 -1.06 7.43
CA ASP A 45 11.70 -1.62 7.17
C ASP A 45 11.68 -2.76 6.15
N THR A 46 10.55 -3.05 5.52
CA THR A 46 10.42 -4.17 4.59
C THR A 46 11.45 -4.12 3.46
N THR A 47 11.68 -2.94 2.90
CA THR A 47 12.66 -2.78 1.82
C THR A 47 14.06 -3.19 2.28
N ASP A 48 14.46 -2.75 3.46
CA ASP A 48 15.78 -3.12 4.00
C ASP A 48 15.87 -4.62 4.26
N ASP A 49 14.80 -5.21 4.78
CA ASP A 49 14.76 -6.65 5.02
C ASP A 49 14.90 -7.45 3.73
N LEU A 50 14.24 -6.99 2.65
CA LEU A 50 14.31 -7.67 1.36
C LEU A 50 15.70 -7.54 0.76
N ILE A 51 16.33 -6.38 0.87
CA ILE A 51 17.69 -6.18 0.41
C ILE A 51 18.65 -7.10 1.17
N ALA A 52 18.46 -7.22 2.49
CA ALA A 52 19.28 -8.11 3.30
C ALA A 52 19.13 -9.57 2.87
N LYS A 53 17.90 -10.00 2.56
CA LYS A 53 17.66 -11.36 2.09
C LYS A 53 18.37 -11.63 0.77
N ALA A 54 18.32 -10.68 -0.16
CA ALA A 54 19.02 -10.81 -1.43
C ALA A 54 20.52 -10.94 -1.20
N GLY A 55 21.08 -10.18 -0.25
CA GLY A 55 22.50 -10.22 0.06
C GLY A 55 22.96 -11.57 0.64
N GLU A 56 22.05 -12.31 1.27
CA GLU A 56 22.36 -13.65 1.75
C GLU A 56 22.53 -14.64 0.61
N ILE A 57 21.91 -14.37 -0.52
CA ILE A 57 21.93 -15.25 -1.69
C ILE A 57 23.08 -14.90 -2.61
N THR A 58 23.31 -13.61 -2.86
CA THR A 58 24.32 -13.18 -3.81
C THR A 58 24.79 -11.78 -3.48
N HIS A 59 26.07 -11.52 -3.79
CA HIS A 59 26.63 -10.18 -3.66
C HIS A 59 26.34 -9.32 -4.89
N ASN A 60 25.78 -9.91 -5.93
CA ASN A 60 25.60 -9.21 -7.20
C ASN A 60 24.27 -9.57 -7.84
N PRO A 61 23.14 -9.16 -7.20
CA PRO A 61 21.82 -9.49 -7.75
C PRO A 61 21.59 -8.76 -9.07
N SER A 62 20.87 -9.41 -9.99
CA SER A 62 20.48 -8.74 -11.22
C SER A 62 19.43 -7.69 -10.92
N ALA A 63 19.44 -6.59 -11.70
CA ALA A 63 18.48 -5.52 -11.50
C ALA A 63 17.05 -6.01 -11.66
N ARG A 64 16.81 -6.90 -12.62
CA ARG A 64 15.47 -7.43 -12.88
C ARG A 64 14.90 -8.17 -11.66
N GLU A 65 15.71 -9.04 -11.08
CA GLU A 65 15.25 -9.84 -9.94
C GLU A 65 15.13 -8.99 -8.69
N MET A 66 16.02 -8.02 -8.52
CA MET A 66 15.91 -7.09 -7.40
C MET A 66 14.64 -6.25 -7.51
N ASP A 67 14.30 -5.80 -8.71
CA ASP A 67 13.05 -5.04 -8.92
C ASP A 67 11.83 -5.88 -8.56
N MET A 68 11.82 -7.15 -8.95
CA MET A 68 10.73 -8.05 -8.60
C MET A 68 10.60 -8.21 -7.09
N LEU A 69 11.74 -8.38 -6.42
CA LEU A 69 11.74 -8.57 -4.98
C LEU A 69 11.21 -7.33 -4.26
N LEU A 70 11.69 -6.15 -4.65
CA LEU A 70 11.28 -4.92 -4.00
C LEU A 70 9.81 -4.58 -4.30
N ALA A 71 9.34 -4.88 -5.50
CA ALA A 71 7.94 -4.67 -5.86
C ALA A 71 7.01 -5.52 -5.01
N SER A 72 7.45 -6.70 -4.57
CA SER A 72 6.61 -7.56 -3.74
C SER A 72 6.26 -6.89 -2.40
N GLY A 73 7.18 -6.08 -1.85
CA GLY A 73 6.90 -5.34 -0.63
C GLY A 73 5.81 -4.31 -0.83
N GLU A 74 5.80 -3.65 -1.98
CA GLU A 74 4.75 -2.69 -2.29
C GLU A 74 3.41 -3.38 -2.49
N GLN A 75 3.41 -4.57 -3.08
CA GLN A 75 2.18 -5.34 -3.25
C GLN A 75 1.56 -5.74 -1.92
N ILE A 76 2.36 -6.03 -0.93
CA ILE A 76 1.86 -6.32 0.41
C ILE A 76 1.10 -5.11 0.95
N SER A 77 1.67 -3.91 0.83
CA SER A 77 1.01 -2.69 1.30
C SER A 77 -0.30 -2.45 0.57
N ILE A 78 -0.31 -2.66 -0.75
CA ILE A 78 -1.53 -2.49 -1.56
C ILE A 78 -2.62 -3.43 -1.09
N ALA A 79 -2.29 -4.70 -0.87
CA ALA A 79 -3.26 -5.69 -0.44
C ALA A 79 -3.83 -5.36 0.94
N LEU A 80 -2.96 -4.98 1.87
CA LEU A 80 -3.42 -4.66 3.22
C LEU A 80 -4.29 -3.41 3.24
N LEU A 81 -3.92 -2.40 2.46
CA LEU A 81 -4.74 -1.20 2.36
C LEU A 81 -6.10 -1.50 1.73
N ALA A 82 -6.12 -2.34 0.69
CA ALA A 82 -7.38 -2.74 0.08
C ALA A 82 -8.29 -3.45 1.09
N MET A 83 -7.73 -4.31 1.93
CA MET A 83 -8.49 -4.97 2.98
C MET A 83 -9.07 -3.96 3.95
N ALA A 84 -8.29 -2.96 4.35
CA ALA A 84 -8.75 -1.94 5.28
C ALA A 84 -9.87 -1.09 4.67
N LEU A 85 -9.75 -0.77 3.37
CA LEU A 85 -10.78 -0.02 2.67
C LEU A 85 -12.08 -0.82 2.58
N ASN A 86 -11.97 -2.13 2.37
CA ASN A 86 -13.15 -2.99 2.33
C ASN A 86 -13.86 -3.03 3.67
N GLU A 87 -13.12 -3.07 4.77
CA GLU A 87 -13.73 -3.04 6.10
C GLU A 87 -14.53 -1.77 6.31
N ARG A 88 -13.98 -0.63 5.89
CA ARG A 88 -14.71 0.63 6.01
C ARG A 88 -15.96 0.65 5.14
N SER A 89 -15.87 0.10 3.94
CA SER A 89 -17.01 0.06 3.02
C SER A 89 -18.16 -0.75 3.59
N GLU A 90 -17.85 -1.85 4.25
CA GLU A 90 -18.88 -2.71 4.83
C GLU A 90 -19.62 -2.03 5.98
N GLU A 91 -18.95 -1.10 6.65
CA GLU A 91 -19.60 -0.34 7.71
C GLU A 91 -20.66 0.62 7.19
N HIS A 92 -20.54 1.05 5.93
CA HIS A 92 -21.39 2.08 5.35
C HIS A 92 -22.31 1.53 4.29
N THR A 93 -21.82 0.67 3.42
CA THR A 93 -22.60 0.14 2.32
C THR A 93 -21.89 -1.10 1.76
N SER A 94 -22.70 -2.01 1.29
CA SER A 94 -22.20 -3.19 0.62
C SER A 94 -21.94 -2.97 -0.86
N GLU A 95 -22.19 -1.79 -1.36
CA GLU A 95 -22.03 -1.53 -2.79
C GLU A 95 -20.59 -1.32 -3.21
N LEU A 96 -19.75 -0.89 -2.29
CA LEU A 96 -18.35 -0.68 -2.61
C LEU A 96 -17.63 -2.01 -2.61
N GLN A 97 -17.21 -2.42 -3.78
CA GLN A 97 -16.51 -3.67 -3.97
C GLN A 97 -15.09 -3.37 -4.38
N SER A 98 -14.14 -4.00 -3.72
CA SER A 98 -12.75 -3.92 -4.10
C SER A 98 -12.37 -5.22 -4.82
N ARG A 99 -11.59 -5.10 -5.85
CA ARG A 99 -11.12 -6.25 -6.59
C ARG A 99 -9.63 -6.27 -6.65
#